data_6934c140de70f6b8799c493a0ce3a608
#
_entry.id   6934c140de70f6b8799c493a0ce3a608
#
_cell.length_a   1.000
_cell.length_b   1.000
_cell.length_c   1.000
_cell.angle_alpha   90.00
_cell.angle_beta   90.00
_cell.angle_gamma   90.00
#
_symmetry.space_group_name_H-M   'P 1'
#
loop_
_entity.id
_entity.type
_entity.pdbx_description
1 polymer ?
#
loop_
_entity_poly.entity_id
_entity_poly.type
_entity_poly.pdbx_seq_one_letter_code
_entity_poly.pdbx_strand_id
1 'polypeptide(L)'
;MNILKKVALFLLLMAPVLGMAHNPDQSYIYLRVYEFNGIEGKFDCHVNDINAALGLNLDKYATDEEFEPHLERLQAYLLEHSSFSSKYGKHKVIFTGERTRIRTKSGYFWNLRFYLDNMETVPDKLTVTYDPFLEDDSNPQQNMLGMEYNWKAGLINNETIFALDFSRGGTTQTLDLVETGLWKGFTAMVRQGVWHIWIGLDHILFLLALILPSVVRRVRQDPEEVADGEATLIGSKWYWKPVARFKPAFMYILKIVTFFTIAHTITLSLGALGIVNLPSRWVESIIALSIGLAAYHNIRPIFKSKDWVIAFVFGLFHGFGFASVLGELGFKGEYLSLSLFGFNLGVELGQVVIILAIFPVLFFMRKLKLYPKFMLWLSILLIVVSLYWLVERAFEINLPVDDYIRKEGYKIAVYLGLR
;
A
#
# COMPACT_ATOMS: atom_id res chain seq x y z
N MET A 1 -0.25 -36.33 4.50
CA MET A 1 -0.91 -34.98 4.46
C MET A 1 -1.12 -34.64 3.00
N ASN A 2 -2.38 -34.63 2.53
CA ASN A 2 -2.74 -34.48 1.12
C ASN A 2 -2.24 -33.16 0.55
N ILE A 3 -1.83 -33.14 -0.72
CA ILE A 3 -1.36 -31.96 -1.47
C ILE A 3 -2.34 -30.80 -1.33
N LEU A 4 -3.65 -31.07 -1.31
CA LEU A 4 -4.68 -30.06 -1.05
C LEU A 4 -4.52 -29.34 0.30
N LYS A 5 -4.15 -30.06 1.36
CA LYS A 5 -3.91 -29.45 2.70
C LYS A 5 -2.65 -28.58 2.72
N LYS A 6 -1.62 -28.94 1.93
CA LYS A 6 -0.39 -28.13 1.80
C LYS A 6 -0.62 -26.86 0.96
N VAL A 7 -1.44 -26.95 -0.08
CA VAL A 7 -1.83 -25.79 -0.89
C VAL A 7 -2.76 -24.87 -0.10
N ALA A 8 -3.71 -25.41 0.65
CA ALA A 8 -4.56 -24.63 1.53
C ALA A 8 -3.75 -23.94 2.65
N LEU A 9 -2.76 -24.61 3.24
CA LEU A 9 -1.86 -24.05 4.24
C LEU A 9 -0.99 -22.93 3.66
N PHE A 10 -0.52 -23.07 2.41
CA PHE A 10 0.24 -22.04 1.71
C PHE A 10 -0.61 -20.81 1.38
N LEU A 11 -1.85 -21.01 0.93
CA LEU A 11 -2.82 -19.92 0.71
C LEU A 11 -3.24 -19.24 2.03
N LEU A 12 -3.25 -19.97 3.12
CA LEU A 12 -3.55 -19.45 4.46
C LEU A 12 -2.40 -18.60 5.03
N LEU A 13 -1.15 -18.95 4.74
CA LEU A 13 0.05 -18.17 5.12
C LEU A 13 0.18 -16.84 4.33
N MET A 14 -0.58 -16.70 3.24
CA MET A 14 -0.68 -15.48 2.44
C MET A 14 -1.85 -14.58 2.87
N ALA A 15 -2.66 -14.97 3.88
CA ALA A 15 -3.70 -14.10 4.41
C ALA A 15 -3.07 -12.92 5.15
N PRO A 16 -3.41 -11.66 4.79
CA PRO A 16 -2.86 -10.51 5.49
C PRO A 16 -3.27 -10.55 6.96
N VAL A 17 -2.29 -10.39 7.84
CA VAL A 17 -2.53 -10.18 9.28
C VAL A 17 -3.28 -8.86 9.40
N LEU A 18 -4.58 -8.93 9.63
CA LEU A 18 -5.42 -7.76 9.82
C LEU A 18 -4.97 -7.03 11.09
N GLY A 19 -4.52 -5.81 10.90
CA GLY A 19 -4.03 -4.93 11.95
C GLY A 19 -5.05 -4.76 13.09
N MET A 20 -4.53 -4.55 14.27
CA MET A 20 -5.29 -4.33 15.50
C MET A 20 -6.20 -3.10 15.34
N ALA A 21 -7.46 -3.27 15.65
CA ALA A 21 -8.44 -2.18 15.67
C ALA A 21 -8.08 -1.20 16.79
N HIS A 22 -7.85 0.06 16.42
CA HIS A 22 -7.80 1.17 17.38
C HIS A 22 -9.19 1.35 18.04
N ASN A 23 -9.20 1.93 19.24
CA ASN A 23 -10.44 2.29 19.90
C ASN A 23 -11.14 3.37 19.02
N PRO A 24 -12.30 3.10 18.43
CA PRO A 24 -12.80 3.91 17.31
C PRO A 24 -13.36 5.28 17.68
N ASP A 25 -13.44 5.64 18.96
CA ASP A 25 -14.20 6.77 19.45
C ASP A 25 -13.36 7.77 20.26
N GLN A 26 -12.07 7.84 20.00
CA GLN A 26 -11.13 8.65 20.77
C GLN A 26 -10.39 9.66 19.88
N SER A 27 -10.21 10.90 20.35
CA SER A 27 -9.44 11.94 19.66
C SER A 27 -7.93 11.69 19.78
N TYR A 28 -7.18 12.08 18.75
CA TYR A 28 -5.74 11.85 18.64
C TYR A 28 -5.02 13.10 18.18
N ILE A 29 -3.74 13.18 18.51
CA ILE A 29 -2.81 14.12 17.89
C ILE A 29 -1.77 13.33 17.08
N TYR A 30 -1.44 13.80 15.89
CA TYR A 30 -0.40 13.21 15.05
C TYR A 30 0.66 14.23 14.71
N LEU A 31 1.92 13.78 14.63
CA LEU A 31 3.05 14.59 14.19
C LEU A 31 3.76 13.97 13.02
N ARG A 32 4.30 14.85 12.17
CA ARG A 32 5.17 14.56 11.03
C ARG A 32 6.42 15.40 11.16
N VAL A 33 7.57 14.77 11.16
CA VAL A 33 8.87 15.43 11.30
C VAL A 33 9.60 15.45 9.97
N TYR A 34 9.78 16.63 9.41
CA TYR A 34 10.52 16.90 8.19
C TYR A 34 11.79 17.65 8.52
N GLU A 35 12.95 17.15 8.10
CA GLU A 35 14.24 17.73 8.52
C GLU A 35 14.41 19.21 8.14
N PHE A 36 13.91 19.61 6.97
CA PHE A 36 14.00 21.01 6.51
C PHE A 36 12.71 21.81 6.65
N ASN A 37 11.57 21.16 6.70
CA ASN A 37 10.27 21.84 6.79
C ASN A 37 9.75 21.92 8.23
N GLY A 38 10.50 21.41 9.20
CA GLY A 38 10.12 21.42 10.61
C GLY A 38 9.11 20.35 10.99
N ILE A 39 8.23 20.65 11.91
CA ILE A 39 7.25 19.72 12.46
C ILE A 39 5.86 20.17 12.07
N GLU A 40 5.17 19.34 11.35
CA GLU A 40 3.74 19.46 11.05
C GLU A 40 2.94 18.51 11.95
N GLY A 41 1.69 18.82 12.19
CA GLY A 41 0.79 17.96 12.93
C GLY A 41 -0.66 18.10 12.50
N LYS A 42 -1.48 17.24 13.07
CA LYS A 42 -2.92 17.32 12.96
C LYS A 42 -3.59 16.89 14.27
N PHE A 43 -4.66 17.55 14.61
CA PHE A 43 -5.59 17.09 15.62
C PHE A 43 -6.72 16.34 14.93
N ASP A 44 -6.93 15.09 15.27
CA ASP A 44 -8.08 14.28 14.85
C ASP A 44 -9.08 14.25 16.01
N CYS A 45 -10.10 15.11 15.93
CA CYS A 45 -11.08 15.31 17.00
C CYS A 45 -12.39 14.58 16.67
N HIS A 46 -12.78 13.65 17.51
CA HIS A 46 -14.07 12.98 17.38
C HIS A 46 -15.23 13.91 17.76
N VAL A 47 -16.35 13.84 17.01
CA VAL A 47 -17.48 14.74 17.21
C VAL A 47 -18.05 14.70 18.64
N ASN A 48 -18.02 13.55 19.30
CA ASN A 48 -18.49 13.42 20.69
C ASN A 48 -17.60 14.20 21.67
N ASP A 49 -16.28 14.17 21.47
CA ASP A 49 -15.32 14.91 22.29
C ASP A 49 -15.48 16.42 22.09
N ILE A 50 -15.70 16.84 20.82
CA ILE A 50 -15.99 18.24 20.49
C ILE A 50 -17.30 18.70 21.17
N ASN A 51 -18.33 17.88 21.11
CA ASN A 51 -19.61 18.20 21.76
C ASN A 51 -19.44 18.35 23.27
N ALA A 52 -18.71 17.44 23.92
CA ALA A 52 -18.46 17.48 25.35
C ALA A 52 -17.65 18.73 25.74
N ALA A 53 -16.53 19.00 25.06
CA ALA A 53 -15.64 20.11 25.38
C ALA A 53 -16.26 21.50 25.14
N LEU A 54 -17.03 21.65 24.07
CA LEU A 54 -17.61 22.96 23.71
C LEU A 54 -19.07 23.13 24.12
N GLY A 55 -19.69 22.13 24.77
CA GLY A 55 -21.08 22.17 25.16
C GLY A 55 -22.03 22.22 23.95
N LEU A 56 -21.70 21.47 22.89
CA LEU A 56 -22.47 21.42 21.65
C LEU A 56 -23.31 20.13 21.58
N ASN A 57 -24.19 20.08 20.59
CA ASN A 57 -25.01 18.89 20.29
C ASN A 57 -25.04 18.66 18.78
N LEU A 58 -23.86 18.57 18.16
CA LEU A 58 -23.72 18.25 16.75
C LEU A 58 -24.10 16.79 16.50
N ASP A 59 -24.76 16.52 15.37
CA ASP A 59 -24.99 15.14 14.93
C ASP A 59 -23.65 14.45 14.68
N LYS A 60 -23.60 13.15 14.91
CA LYS A 60 -22.39 12.35 14.67
C LYS A 60 -21.86 12.43 13.23
N TYR A 61 -22.69 12.83 12.30
CA TYR A 61 -22.36 13.07 10.89
C TYR A 61 -22.65 14.52 10.47
N ALA A 62 -22.44 15.48 11.38
CA ALA A 62 -22.61 16.90 11.11
C ALA A 62 -21.91 17.33 9.82
N THR A 63 -22.55 18.20 9.07
CA THR A 63 -22.01 18.75 7.81
C THR A 63 -20.93 19.79 8.08
N ASP A 64 -20.21 20.22 7.02
CA ASP A 64 -19.22 21.27 7.13
C ASP A 64 -19.85 22.61 7.53
N GLU A 65 -21.06 22.89 7.04
CA GLU A 65 -21.81 24.10 7.36
C GLU A 65 -22.26 24.15 8.84
N GLU A 66 -22.61 23.00 9.41
CA GLU A 66 -22.99 22.89 10.83
C GLU A 66 -21.76 23.03 11.75
N PHE A 67 -20.62 22.56 11.33
CA PHE A 67 -19.39 22.62 12.11
C PHE A 67 -18.65 23.96 12.00
N GLU A 68 -18.71 24.64 10.86
CA GLU A 68 -17.96 25.88 10.57
C GLU A 68 -18.06 26.94 11.66
N PRO A 69 -19.24 27.26 12.22
CA PRO A 69 -19.37 28.28 13.27
C PRO A 69 -18.62 27.96 14.57
N HIS A 70 -18.23 26.72 14.76
CA HIS A 70 -17.58 26.24 15.99
C HIS A 70 -16.06 26.05 15.84
N LEU A 71 -15.54 26.20 14.62
CA LEU A 71 -14.14 25.93 14.28
C LEU A 71 -13.17 26.79 15.11
N GLU A 72 -13.38 28.10 15.17
CA GLU A 72 -12.52 29.02 15.95
C GLU A 72 -12.51 28.68 17.44
N ARG A 73 -13.68 28.29 17.99
CA ARG A 73 -13.78 27.87 19.39
C ARG A 73 -13.01 26.59 19.65
N LEU A 74 -13.08 25.62 18.72
CA LEU A 74 -12.31 24.37 18.83
C LEU A 74 -10.82 24.63 18.72
N GLN A 75 -10.39 25.47 17.78
CA GLN A 75 -8.98 25.84 17.66
C GLN A 75 -8.45 26.53 18.93
N ALA A 76 -9.21 27.47 19.51
CA ALA A 76 -8.85 28.12 20.76
C ALA A 76 -8.73 27.12 21.91
N TYR A 77 -9.70 26.20 22.05
CA TYR A 77 -9.69 25.14 23.04
C TYR A 77 -8.45 24.24 22.89
N LEU A 78 -8.14 23.79 21.66
CA LEU A 78 -6.96 22.97 21.42
C LEU A 78 -5.64 23.69 21.71
N LEU A 79 -5.56 25.00 21.46
CA LEU A 79 -4.40 25.82 21.79
C LEU A 79 -4.23 26.02 23.31
N GLU A 80 -5.32 26.08 24.06
CA GLU A 80 -5.30 26.17 25.52
C GLU A 80 -4.82 24.85 26.14
N HIS A 81 -5.24 23.72 25.57
CA HIS A 81 -4.99 22.37 26.05
C HIS A 81 -3.80 21.66 25.38
N SER A 82 -2.99 22.38 24.59
CA SER A 82 -1.79 21.83 24.00
C SER A 82 -0.63 22.81 23.98
N SER A 83 0.57 22.32 24.26
CA SER A 83 1.77 23.13 24.07
C SER A 83 2.95 22.28 23.63
N PHE A 84 3.82 22.90 22.85
CA PHE A 84 5.01 22.29 22.30
C PHE A 84 6.21 23.16 22.67
N SER A 85 7.28 22.56 23.18
CA SER A 85 8.49 23.27 23.51
C SER A 85 9.75 22.46 23.26
N SER A 86 10.85 23.12 22.94
CA SER A 86 12.14 22.50 22.72
C SER A 86 13.28 23.39 23.19
N LYS A 87 14.52 23.07 22.80
CA LYS A 87 15.68 23.97 23.03
C LYS A 87 15.50 25.36 22.43
N TYR A 88 14.59 25.59 21.52
CA TYR A 88 14.26 26.90 20.93
C TYR A 88 13.17 27.65 21.71
N GLY A 89 12.71 27.11 22.83
CA GLY A 89 11.61 27.66 23.61
C GLY A 89 10.25 27.07 23.23
N LYS A 90 9.19 27.84 23.53
CA LYS A 90 7.82 27.44 23.21
C LYS A 90 7.53 27.67 21.72
N HIS A 91 7.04 26.64 21.08
CA HIS A 91 6.62 26.69 19.66
C HIS A 91 5.19 27.22 19.54
N LYS A 92 4.96 28.03 18.51
CA LYS A 92 3.63 28.50 18.18
C LYS A 92 2.97 27.48 17.23
N VAL A 93 1.77 27.07 17.57
CA VAL A 93 0.91 26.24 16.69
C VAL A 93 0.22 27.18 15.70
N ILE A 94 0.40 26.92 14.42
CA ILE A 94 -0.23 27.70 13.35
C ILE A 94 -1.08 26.75 12.51
N PHE A 95 -2.40 26.93 12.54
CA PHE A 95 -3.32 26.17 11.72
C PHE A 95 -3.17 26.56 10.23
N THR A 96 -3.11 25.55 9.35
CA THR A 96 -2.94 25.77 7.90
C THR A 96 -4.22 26.20 7.20
N GLY A 97 -5.37 26.07 7.87
CA GLY A 97 -6.69 26.21 7.25
C GLY A 97 -7.14 24.97 6.47
N GLU A 98 -6.23 24.04 6.18
CA GLU A 98 -6.59 22.75 5.61
C GLU A 98 -7.29 21.88 6.65
N ARG A 99 -8.44 21.38 6.28
CA ARG A 99 -9.22 20.46 7.10
C ARG A 99 -9.83 19.37 6.26
N THR A 100 -9.96 18.22 6.87
CA THR A 100 -10.65 17.07 6.28
C THR A 100 -11.49 16.40 7.35
N ARG A 101 -12.46 15.61 6.95
CA ARG A 101 -13.22 14.78 7.87
C ARG A 101 -13.16 13.33 7.47
N ILE A 102 -13.02 12.46 8.45
CA ILE A 102 -12.97 11.03 8.27
C ILE A 102 -14.25 10.43 8.83
N ARG A 103 -14.99 9.71 7.99
CA ARG A 103 -16.21 9.03 8.41
C ARG A 103 -15.90 7.68 9.02
N THR A 104 -16.38 7.46 10.24
CA THR A 104 -16.34 6.17 10.92
C THR A 104 -17.77 5.70 11.27
N LYS A 105 -17.90 4.51 11.84
CA LYS A 105 -19.21 4.02 12.31
C LYS A 105 -19.76 4.81 13.50
N SER A 106 -18.86 5.35 14.31
CA SER A 106 -19.18 6.12 15.52
C SER A 106 -19.48 7.59 15.25
N GLY A 107 -18.99 8.14 14.14
CA GLY A 107 -19.17 9.53 13.75
C GLY A 107 -18.04 10.05 12.89
N TYR A 108 -18.01 11.35 12.68
CA TYR A 108 -16.91 12.02 12.01
C TYR A 108 -15.76 12.34 12.97
N PHE A 109 -14.53 12.18 12.46
CA PHE A 109 -13.34 12.83 12.99
C PHE A 109 -13.05 14.06 12.15
N TRP A 110 -12.89 15.18 12.83
CA TRP A 110 -12.46 16.45 12.23
C TRP A 110 -10.96 16.58 12.36
N ASN A 111 -10.30 16.66 11.23
CA ASN A 111 -8.86 16.75 11.12
C ASN A 111 -8.46 18.19 10.90
N LEU A 112 -7.74 18.78 11.87
CA LEU A 112 -7.25 20.14 11.83
C LEU A 112 -5.73 20.13 11.71
N ARG A 113 -5.21 20.52 10.56
CA ARG A 113 -3.77 20.54 10.29
C ARG A 113 -3.12 21.80 10.84
N PHE A 114 -1.91 21.64 11.36
CA PHE A 114 -1.08 22.72 11.87
C PHE A 114 0.40 22.47 11.60
N TYR A 115 1.21 23.51 11.74
CA TYR A 115 2.66 23.40 11.84
C TYR A 115 3.17 24.14 13.07
N LEU A 116 4.35 23.75 13.55
CA LEU A 116 5.04 24.39 14.67
C LEU A 116 6.02 25.41 14.11
N ASP A 117 5.88 26.65 14.55
CA ASP A 117 6.78 27.75 14.23
C ASP A 117 7.90 27.90 15.27
N ASN A 118 8.85 28.81 15.06
CA ASN A 118 9.96 29.13 15.97
C ASN A 118 10.95 27.98 16.13
N MET A 119 11.38 27.38 15.01
CA MET A 119 12.50 26.45 14.99
C MET A 119 13.38 26.66 13.75
N GLU A 120 14.70 26.74 13.95
CA GLU A 120 15.67 26.83 12.84
C GLU A 120 15.96 25.45 12.22
N THR A 121 15.97 24.43 13.07
CA THR A 121 16.13 23.02 12.69
C THR A 121 15.28 22.15 13.59
N VAL A 122 14.99 20.93 13.16
CA VAL A 122 14.28 19.97 13.99
C VAL A 122 15.06 19.75 15.30
N PRO A 123 14.42 19.95 16.46
CA PRO A 123 15.08 19.76 17.74
C PRO A 123 15.28 18.29 18.05
N ASP A 124 16.29 18.00 18.89
CA ASP A 124 16.55 16.63 19.33
C ASP A 124 15.44 16.06 20.22
N LYS A 125 14.79 16.95 20.97
CA LYS A 125 13.69 16.62 21.89
C LYS A 125 12.57 17.63 21.76
N LEU A 126 11.34 17.12 21.72
CA LEU A 126 10.12 17.93 21.74
C LEU A 126 9.33 17.58 22.99
N THR A 127 9.17 18.54 23.90
CA THR A 127 8.29 18.40 25.05
C THR A 127 6.89 18.79 24.62
N VAL A 128 5.93 17.89 24.80
CA VAL A 128 4.54 18.05 24.44
C VAL A 128 3.68 18.00 25.70
N THR A 129 2.86 19.01 25.89
CA THR A 129 1.74 18.97 26.84
C THR A 129 0.46 18.82 26.02
N TYR A 130 -0.38 17.85 26.38
CA TYR A 130 -1.60 17.56 25.66
C TYR A 130 -2.65 16.98 26.60
N ASP A 131 -3.66 17.76 26.94
CA ASP A 131 -4.69 17.40 27.90
C ASP A 131 -6.15 17.69 27.45
N PRO A 132 -6.44 17.93 26.15
CA PRO A 132 -7.82 18.15 25.76
C PRO A 132 -8.66 16.89 26.00
N PHE A 133 -9.95 17.09 26.25
CA PHE A 133 -10.93 16.02 26.42
C PHE A 133 -10.72 15.07 27.61
N LEU A 134 -9.82 15.39 28.57
CA LEU A 134 -9.55 14.55 29.74
C LEU A 134 -10.51 14.81 30.92
N GLU A 135 -11.42 15.74 30.82
CA GLU A 135 -12.27 16.18 31.95
C GLU A 135 -13.47 15.27 32.24
N ASP A 136 -13.82 14.35 31.30
CA ASP A 136 -14.95 13.46 31.48
C ASP A 136 -14.59 12.26 32.39
N ASP A 137 -15.16 12.26 33.61
CA ASP A 137 -14.97 11.20 34.61
C ASP A 137 -15.65 9.88 34.20
N SER A 138 -16.60 9.92 33.28
CA SER A 138 -17.39 8.76 32.86
C SER A 138 -16.65 7.84 31.88
N ASN A 139 -15.59 8.36 31.23
CA ASN A 139 -14.80 7.60 30.28
C ASN A 139 -13.31 7.91 30.49
N PRO A 140 -12.48 6.96 31.00
CA PRO A 140 -11.05 7.18 31.19
C PRO A 140 -10.37 7.24 29.81
N GLN A 141 -10.45 8.41 29.18
CA GLN A 141 -9.77 8.65 27.91
C GLN A 141 -8.27 8.77 28.16
N GLN A 142 -7.52 8.14 27.29
CA GLN A 142 -6.07 8.31 27.18
C GLN A 142 -5.82 9.08 25.89
N ASN A 143 -5.28 10.27 26.00
CA ASN A 143 -4.85 11.01 24.84
C ASN A 143 -3.55 10.42 24.31
N MET A 144 -3.49 10.17 23.01
CA MET A 144 -2.29 9.60 22.40
C MET A 144 -1.73 10.51 21.33
N LEU A 145 -0.40 10.56 21.28
CA LEU A 145 0.33 11.16 20.18
C LEU A 145 0.90 10.08 19.28
N GLY A 146 0.44 10.08 18.04
CA GLY A 146 0.95 9.25 16.98
C GLY A 146 2.03 9.97 16.17
N MET A 147 3.14 9.29 15.89
CA MET A 147 4.13 9.72 14.91
C MET A 147 3.78 9.10 13.57
N GLU A 148 3.38 9.92 12.58
CA GLU A 148 3.04 9.45 11.24
C GLU A 148 4.22 9.45 10.28
N TYR A 149 5.16 10.37 10.49
CA TYR A 149 6.32 10.51 9.62
C TYR A 149 7.53 11.00 10.38
N ASN A 150 8.61 10.25 10.29
CA ASN A 150 9.97 10.65 10.61
C ASN A 150 10.93 9.76 9.82
N TRP A 151 11.42 10.26 8.68
CA TRP A 151 12.22 9.44 7.78
C TRP A 151 13.47 8.87 8.44
N LYS A 152 14.19 9.67 9.22
CA LYS A 152 15.39 9.22 9.94
C LYS A 152 15.08 8.16 10.99
N ALA A 153 13.90 8.17 11.58
CA ALA A 153 13.45 7.12 12.50
C ALA A 153 12.95 5.87 11.78
N GLY A 154 12.84 5.91 10.45
CA GLY A 154 12.30 4.84 9.64
C GLY A 154 10.77 4.75 9.71
N LEU A 155 10.11 5.81 10.21
CA LEU A 155 8.66 5.92 10.24
C LEU A 155 8.20 6.54 8.93
N ILE A 156 7.62 5.73 8.08
CA ILE A 156 7.22 6.12 6.75
C ILE A 156 5.84 5.55 6.52
N ASN A 157 4.93 6.42 6.09
CA ASN A 157 3.68 6.03 5.48
C ASN A 157 2.72 5.18 6.34
N ASN A 158 1.85 5.84 7.10
CA ASN A 158 0.71 5.23 7.81
C ASN A 158 1.05 4.12 8.84
N GLU A 159 2.30 3.83 9.09
CA GLU A 159 2.71 3.09 10.27
C GLU A 159 2.72 4.07 11.45
N THR A 160 1.54 4.55 11.85
CA THR A 160 1.44 5.38 13.05
C THR A 160 1.97 4.60 14.23
N ILE A 161 3.06 5.07 14.82
CA ILE A 161 3.52 4.57 16.10
C ILE A 161 3.02 5.56 17.16
N PHE A 162 2.20 5.07 18.08
CA PHE A 162 1.85 5.85 19.26
C PHE A 162 3.08 5.99 20.12
N ALA A 163 3.64 7.20 20.10
CA ALA A 163 4.91 7.51 20.74
C ALA A 163 4.74 7.99 22.18
N LEU A 164 3.62 8.67 22.48
CA LEU A 164 3.30 9.21 23.79
C LEU A 164 1.86 8.91 24.16
N ASP A 165 1.64 8.64 25.45
CA ASP A 165 0.34 8.41 26.06
C ASP A 165 0.14 9.40 27.20
N PHE A 166 -0.87 10.26 27.10
CA PHE A 166 -1.18 11.30 28.07
C PHE A 166 -2.37 10.89 28.93
N SER A 167 -2.20 10.96 30.23
CA SER A 167 -3.23 10.68 31.22
C SER A 167 -3.36 11.84 32.19
N ARG A 168 -4.42 11.86 33.01
CA ARG A 168 -4.62 12.89 34.06
C ARG A 168 -3.42 13.08 35.00
N GLY A 169 -2.59 12.06 35.20
CA GLY A 169 -1.38 12.10 36.04
C GLY A 169 -0.11 12.48 35.28
N GLY A 170 -0.16 12.67 33.97
CA GLY A 170 1.02 12.91 33.13
C GLY A 170 0.64 13.53 31.79
N THR A 171 0.21 14.79 31.80
CA THR A 171 -0.19 15.52 30.58
C THR A 171 1.00 16.11 29.82
N THR A 172 2.20 16.07 30.38
CA THR A 172 3.43 16.58 29.75
C THR A 172 4.44 15.46 29.61
N GLN A 173 4.87 15.20 28.40
CA GLN A 173 5.88 14.19 28.07
C GLN A 173 6.87 14.69 27.03
N THR A 174 8.05 14.05 26.97
CA THR A 174 9.10 14.42 26.02
C THR A 174 9.27 13.35 24.97
N LEU A 175 9.13 13.75 23.72
CA LEU A 175 9.37 12.93 22.53
C LEU A 175 10.85 13.08 22.13
N ASP A 176 11.57 11.97 22.06
CA ASP A 176 12.93 11.94 21.55
C ASP A 176 12.91 11.81 20.02
N LEU A 177 13.50 12.77 19.32
CA LEU A 177 13.56 12.83 17.87
C LEU A 177 14.93 12.42 17.31
N VAL A 178 15.90 12.07 18.16
CA VAL A 178 17.32 11.84 17.83
C VAL A 178 17.63 10.40 17.43
N GLU A 179 16.83 9.41 17.78
CA GLU A 179 17.10 8.02 17.41
C GLU A 179 16.97 7.78 15.91
N THR A 180 17.88 8.37 15.12
CA THR A 180 17.66 8.52 13.69
C THR A 180 18.95 8.34 12.90
N GLY A 181 18.85 7.67 11.79
CA GLY A 181 19.98 7.50 10.85
C GLY A 181 19.47 7.27 9.43
N LEU A 182 20.25 7.73 8.45
CA LEU A 182 19.96 7.54 7.02
C LEU A 182 19.66 6.08 6.68
N TRP A 183 20.32 5.15 7.40
CA TRP A 183 20.14 3.73 7.18
C TRP A 183 18.77 3.21 7.65
N LYS A 184 18.21 3.75 8.74
CA LYS A 184 16.87 3.38 9.22
C LYS A 184 15.80 3.77 8.18
N GLY A 185 15.83 5.00 7.69
CA GLY A 185 14.92 5.46 6.65
C GLY A 185 15.04 4.66 5.36
N PHE A 186 16.27 4.42 4.91
CA PHE A 186 16.51 3.62 3.72
C PHE A 186 15.94 2.19 3.84
N THR A 187 16.23 1.49 4.95
CA THR A 187 15.74 0.13 5.17
C THR A 187 14.23 0.08 5.34
N ALA A 188 13.61 1.10 5.93
CA ALA A 188 12.17 1.23 6.00
C ALA A 188 11.55 1.38 4.61
N MET A 189 12.18 2.17 3.71
CA MET A 189 11.73 2.27 2.31
C MET A 189 11.87 0.95 1.55
N VAL A 190 12.97 0.21 1.77
CA VAL A 190 13.11 -1.14 1.20
C VAL A 190 11.99 -2.06 1.70
N ARG A 191 11.72 -2.06 3.00
CA ARG A 191 10.62 -2.85 3.58
C ARG A 191 9.27 -2.47 2.98
N GLN A 192 9.02 -1.17 2.82
CA GLN A 192 7.79 -0.65 2.22
C GLN A 192 7.64 -1.09 0.76
N GLY A 193 8.71 -1.09 -0.03
CA GLY A 193 8.71 -1.59 -1.40
C GLY A 193 8.40 -3.10 -1.47
N VAL A 194 8.99 -3.92 -0.59
CA VAL A 194 8.66 -5.34 -0.47
C VAL A 194 7.18 -5.52 -0.12
N TRP A 195 6.70 -4.79 0.87
CA TRP A 195 5.33 -4.87 1.33
C TRP A 195 4.34 -4.44 0.25
N HIS A 196 4.64 -3.37 -0.48
CA HIS A 196 3.84 -2.88 -1.60
C HIS A 196 3.55 -3.99 -2.63
N ILE A 197 4.58 -4.76 -3.01
CA ILE A 197 4.41 -5.89 -3.93
C ILE A 197 3.60 -7.03 -3.32
N TRP A 198 3.77 -7.31 -2.03
CA TRP A 198 3.12 -8.44 -1.39
C TRP A 198 1.63 -8.21 -1.09
N ILE A 199 1.22 -6.98 -0.81
CA ILE A 199 -0.20 -6.65 -0.62
C ILE A 199 -0.90 -6.22 -1.92
N GLY A 200 -0.13 -5.77 -2.92
CA GLY A 200 -0.67 -5.36 -4.23
C GLY A 200 -1.07 -6.59 -5.06
N LEU A 201 -2.34 -6.98 -5.01
CA LEU A 201 -2.85 -8.12 -5.76
C LEU A 201 -2.62 -7.96 -7.27
N ASP A 202 -2.70 -6.76 -7.81
CA ASP A 202 -2.41 -6.45 -9.20
C ASP A 202 -0.97 -6.80 -9.59
N HIS A 203 0.01 -6.48 -8.75
CA HIS A 203 1.42 -6.87 -8.96
C HIS A 203 1.60 -8.38 -8.92
N ILE A 204 0.97 -9.06 -7.94
CA ILE A 204 1.06 -10.52 -7.81
C ILE A 204 0.43 -11.21 -9.02
N LEU A 205 -0.76 -10.79 -9.46
CA LEU A 205 -1.45 -11.40 -10.58
C LEU A 205 -0.74 -11.10 -11.92
N PHE A 206 -0.22 -9.89 -12.08
CA PHE A 206 0.60 -9.53 -13.23
C PHE A 206 1.88 -10.37 -13.29
N LEU A 207 2.60 -10.47 -12.17
CA LEU A 207 3.80 -11.29 -12.05
C LEU A 207 3.50 -12.77 -12.33
N LEU A 208 2.38 -13.28 -11.83
CA LEU A 208 1.93 -14.63 -12.11
C LEU A 208 1.68 -14.85 -13.61
N ALA A 209 1.03 -13.90 -14.28
CA ALA A 209 0.82 -13.96 -15.73
C ALA A 209 2.16 -14.05 -16.50
N LEU A 210 3.20 -13.35 -16.04
CA LEU A 210 4.53 -13.38 -16.66
C LEU A 210 5.33 -14.65 -16.34
N ILE A 211 5.19 -15.20 -15.13
CA ILE A 211 5.93 -16.40 -14.70
C ILE A 211 5.39 -17.66 -15.36
N LEU A 212 4.08 -17.76 -15.58
CA LEU A 212 3.44 -18.96 -16.15
C LEU A 212 4.11 -19.48 -17.44
N PRO A 213 4.35 -18.65 -18.47
CA PRO A 213 4.96 -19.13 -19.72
C PRO A 213 6.49 -19.30 -19.60
N SER A 214 7.14 -18.82 -18.54
CA SER A 214 8.61 -18.79 -18.42
C SER A 214 9.27 -20.18 -18.39
N VAL A 215 8.52 -21.21 -17.98
CA VAL A 215 8.99 -22.60 -17.88
C VAL A 215 8.67 -23.46 -19.11
N VAL A 216 8.00 -22.88 -20.12
CA VAL A 216 7.67 -23.52 -21.38
C VAL A 216 8.01 -22.61 -22.55
N ARG A 217 8.20 -23.19 -23.75
CA ARG A 217 8.45 -22.44 -24.98
C ARG A 217 7.42 -22.83 -26.02
N ARG A 218 6.93 -21.86 -26.79
CA ARG A 218 6.13 -22.13 -27.97
C ARG A 218 7.02 -22.61 -29.10
N VAL A 219 6.65 -23.73 -29.65
CA VAL A 219 7.30 -24.32 -30.83
C VAL A 219 6.25 -24.50 -31.93
N ARG A 220 6.62 -24.16 -33.14
CA ARG A 220 5.75 -24.41 -34.29
C ARG A 220 5.71 -25.90 -34.57
N GLN A 221 4.54 -26.43 -34.77
CA GLN A 221 4.36 -27.83 -35.13
C GLN A 221 4.84 -28.05 -36.55
N ASP A 222 5.87 -28.87 -36.78
CA ASP A 222 6.21 -29.34 -38.07
C ASP A 222 5.24 -30.46 -38.46
N PRO A 223 4.72 -30.47 -39.69
CA PRO A 223 3.73 -31.47 -40.13
C PRO A 223 4.22 -32.92 -40.03
N GLU A 224 5.53 -33.15 -40.01
CA GLU A 224 6.15 -34.48 -39.95
C GLU A 224 6.36 -35.04 -38.53
N GLU A 225 6.28 -34.23 -37.48
CA GLU A 225 6.50 -34.64 -36.07
C GLU A 225 5.21 -34.91 -35.29
N VAL A 226 4.07 -35.16 -35.94
CA VAL A 226 2.81 -35.48 -35.27
C VAL A 226 2.76 -36.96 -34.86
N ALA A 227 3.75 -37.39 -34.09
CA ALA A 227 3.68 -38.67 -33.41
C ALA A 227 3.88 -38.44 -31.91
N ASP A 228 2.88 -38.79 -31.13
CA ASP A 228 2.83 -38.86 -29.67
C ASP A 228 2.33 -37.63 -28.91
N GLY A 229 1.01 -37.50 -28.86
CA GLY A 229 0.29 -37.14 -27.62
C GLY A 229 0.53 -35.80 -26.93
N GLU A 230 1.26 -34.84 -27.52
CA GLU A 230 1.46 -33.53 -26.94
C GLU A 230 0.25 -32.62 -27.15
N ALA A 231 -0.29 -32.11 -26.08
CA ALA A 231 -1.50 -31.31 -26.05
C ALA A 231 -1.38 -30.05 -26.92
N THR A 232 -2.01 -30.05 -28.08
CA THR A 232 -2.19 -28.87 -28.93
C THR A 232 -3.25 -27.95 -28.33
N LEU A 233 -2.99 -26.67 -28.33
CA LEU A 233 -4.06 -25.68 -28.15
C LEU A 233 -5.05 -25.86 -29.31
N ILE A 234 -6.34 -25.97 -29.00
CA ILE A 234 -7.41 -26.26 -29.98
C ILE A 234 -7.25 -25.32 -31.19
N GLY A 235 -6.96 -25.92 -32.37
CA GLY A 235 -6.84 -25.19 -33.64
C GLY A 235 -5.52 -24.42 -33.86
N SER A 236 -4.49 -24.60 -33.04
CA SER A 236 -3.21 -23.91 -33.17
C SER A 236 -2.12 -24.78 -33.81
N LYS A 237 -1.33 -24.19 -34.72
CA LYS A 237 -0.10 -24.78 -35.26
C LYS A 237 1.06 -24.75 -34.29
N TRP A 238 0.82 -24.44 -33.02
CA TRP A 238 1.79 -24.23 -31.98
C TRP A 238 1.54 -25.15 -30.78
N TYR A 239 2.59 -25.67 -30.18
CA TYR A 239 2.53 -26.44 -28.94
C TYR A 239 3.53 -25.93 -27.92
N TRP A 240 3.33 -26.29 -26.67
CA TRP A 240 4.19 -25.87 -25.56
C TRP A 240 5.21 -26.95 -25.25
N LYS A 241 6.51 -26.63 -25.40
CA LYS A 241 7.63 -27.51 -25.06
C LYS A 241 8.25 -27.05 -23.74
N PRO A 242 8.42 -27.96 -22.74
CA PRO A 242 9.10 -27.64 -21.48
C PRO A 242 10.52 -27.15 -21.73
N VAL A 243 10.96 -26.11 -20.99
CA VAL A 243 12.34 -25.64 -21.04
C VAL A 243 13.28 -26.69 -20.43
N ALA A 244 14.45 -26.88 -21.04
CA ALA A 244 15.37 -27.94 -20.62
C ALA A 244 16.08 -27.63 -19.30
N ARG A 245 16.55 -26.39 -19.11
CA ARG A 245 17.46 -26.00 -18.01
C ARG A 245 16.82 -24.94 -17.10
N PHE A 246 16.97 -25.14 -15.78
CA PHE A 246 16.45 -24.22 -14.76
C PHE A 246 17.09 -22.81 -14.86
N LYS A 247 18.42 -22.72 -14.78
CA LYS A 247 19.14 -21.44 -14.68
C LYS A 247 18.82 -20.47 -15.83
N PRO A 248 18.85 -20.85 -17.13
CA PRO A 248 18.50 -19.93 -18.20
C PRO A 248 17.05 -19.43 -18.15
N ALA A 249 16.10 -20.28 -17.76
CA ALA A 249 14.70 -19.90 -17.64
C ALA A 249 14.47 -18.98 -16.44
N PHE A 250 15.12 -19.25 -15.31
CA PHE A 250 15.09 -18.40 -14.13
C PHE A 250 15.69 -17.01 -14.40
N MET A 251 16.87 -16.95 -15.04
CA MET A 251 17.50 -15.69 -15.41
C MET A 251 16.67 -14.89 -16.44
N TYR A 252 15.91 -15.60 -17.29
CA TYR A 252 15.02 -14.94 -18.23
C TYR A 252 13.87 -14.23 -17.54
N ILE A 253 13.22 -14.86 -16.55
CA ILE A 253 12.13 -14.20 -15.79
C ILE A 253 12.67 -13.08 -14.91
N LEU A 254 13.82 -13.24 -14.30
CA LEU A 254 14.47 -12.15 -13.56
C LEU A 254 14.70 -10.93 -14.45
N LYS A 255 15.22 -11.14 -15.67
CA LYS A 255 15.39 -10.05 -16.62
C LYS A 255 14.09 -9.32 -16.92
N ILE A 256 12.99 -10.05 -17.15
CA ILE A 256 11.67 -9.47 -17.44
C ILE A 256 11.23 -8.57 -16.26
N VAL A 257 11.37 -9.07 -15.04
CA VAL A 257 10.96 -8.38 -13.82
C VAL A 257 11.83 -7.14 -13.56
N THR A 258 13.14 -7.23 -13.75
CA THR A 258 14.04 -6.07 -13.63
C THR A 258 13.66 -4.95 -14.60
N PHE A 259 13.33 -5.28 -15.87
CA PHE A 259 12.87 -4.27 -16.82
C PHE A 259 11.52 -3.64 -16.41
N PHE A 260 10.62 -4.42 -15.81
CA PHE A 260 9.40 -3.89 -15.21
C PHE A 260 9.72 -2.92 -14.08
N THR A 261 10.61 -3.28 -13.15
CA THR A 261 11.02 -2.41 -12.02
C THR A 261 11.71 -1.13 -12.50
N ILE A 262 12.56 -1.20 -13.51
CA ILE A 262 13.18 0.00 -14.12
C ILE A 262 12.09 0.95 -14.64
N ALA A 263 11.15 0.44 -15.41
CA ALA A 263 10.04 1.23 -15.93
C ALA A 263 9.16 1.83 -14.82
N HIS A 264 8.82 1.02 -13.84
CA HIS A 264 8.10 1.42 -12.63
C HIS A 264 8.85 2.55 -11.90
N THR A 265 10.15 2.43 -11.71
CA THR A 265 10.99 3.46 -11.08
C THR A 265 10.93 4.79 -11.82
N ILE A 266 10.98 4.78 -13.14
CA ILE A 266 10.93 6.00 -13.96
C ILE A 266 9.61 6.74 -13.71
N THR A 267 8.48 6.07 -13.83
CA THR A 267 7.17 6.71 -13.73
C THR A 267 6.79 7.05 -12.30
N LEU A 268 7.18 6.22 -11.33
CA LEU A 268 7.05 6.53 -9.92
C LEU A 268 7.83 7.83 -9.57
N SER A 269 9.06 7.95 -10.09
CA SER A 269 9.88 9.16 -9.87
C SER A 269 9.26 10.40 -10.51
N LEU A 270 8.73 10.29 -11.74
CA LEU A 270 8.05 11.39 -12.43
C LEU A 270 6.79 11.84 -11.67
N GLY A 271 6.02 10.93 -11.14
CA GLY A 271 4.84 11.22 -10.34
C GLY A 271 5.20 11.80 -8.96
N ALA A 272 6.17 11.21 -8.26
CA ALA A 272 6.62 11.70 -6.95
C ALA A 272 7.23 13.11 -7.00
N LEU A 273 7.88 13.46 -8.12
CA LEU A 273 8.38 14.82 -8.39
C LEU A 273 7.28 15.80 -8.84
N GLY A 274 6.05 15.34 -9.00
CA GLY A 274 4.94 16.18 -9.49
C GLY A 274 5.06 16.59 -10.96
N ILE A 275 6.00 16.00 -11.73
CA ILE A 275 6.21 16.31 -13.15
C ILE A 275 5.04 15.80 -14.00
N VAL A 276 4.50 14.63 -13.64
CA VAL A 276 3.37 14.02 -14.34
C VAL A 276 2.36 13.55 -13.30
N ASN A 277 1.15 14.12 -13.36
CA ASN A 277 0.02 13.72 -12.53
C ASN A 277 -1.08 13.15 -13.43
N LEU A 278 -1.34 11.86 -13.31
CA LEU A 278 -2.41 11.19 -14.04
C LEU A 278 -3.56 10.89 -13.08
N PRO A 279 -4.82 11.03 -13.50
CA PRO A 279 -5.97 10.62 -12.69
C PRO A 279 -5.90 9.12 -12.35
N SER A 280 -6.06 8.77 -11.07
CA SER A 280 -5.96 7.41 -10.54
C SER A 280 -6.84 6.43 -11.30
N ARG A 281 -8.06 6.84 -11.62
CA ARG A 281 -9.03 6.09 -12.42
C ARG A 281 -8.44 5.51 -13.72
N TRP A 282 -7.75 6.33 -14.50
CA TRP A 282 -7.16 5.88 -15.77
C TRP A 282 -5.98 4.95 -15.55
N VAL A 283 -5.13 5.31 -14.61
CA VAL A 283 -3.95 4.50 -14.27
C VAL A 283 -4.36 3.12 -13.80
N GLU A 284 -5.26 3.03 -12.84
CA GLU A 284 -5.73 1.77 -12.29
C GLU A 284 -6.48 0.92 -13.33
N SER A 285 -7.25 1.56 -14.21
CA SER A 285 -7.92 0.88 -15.32
C SER A 285 -6.91 0.25 -16.29
N ILE A 286 -5.83 0.97 -16.62
CA ILE A 286 -4.76 0.47 -17.50
C ILE A 286 -3.98 -0.65 -16.81
N ILE A 287 -3.72 -0.53 -15.50
CA ILE A 287 -3.10 -1.60 -14.70
C ILE A 287 -3.95 -2.87 -14.77
N ALA A 288 -5.24 -2.77 -14.52
CA ALA A 288 -6.15 -3.91 -14.64
C ALA A 288 -6.11 -4.52 -16.06
N LEU A 289 -6.22 -3.69 -17.10
CA LEU A 289 -6.15 -4.14 -18.48
C LEU A 289 -4.83 -4.85 -18.79
N SER A 290 -3.70 -4.38 -18.27
CA SER A 290 -2.37 -4.96 -18.51
C SER A 290 -2.26 -6.41 -18.03
N ILE A 291 -2.90 -6.74 -16.90
CA ILE A 291 -2.98 -8.11 -16.38
C ILE A 291 -3.71 -9.02 -17.37
N GLY A 292 -4.86 -8.56 -17.85
CA GLY A 292 -5.66 -9.31 -18.83
C GLY A 292 -4.94 -9.53 -20.16
N LEU A 293 -4.24 -8.49 -20.64
CA LEU A 293 -3.45 -8.58 -21.88
C LEU A 293 -2.25 -9.52 -21.72
N ALA A 294 -1.54 -9.50 -20.59
CA ALA A 294 -0.46 -10.43 -20.29
C ALA A 294 -0.98 -11.88 -20.20
N ALA A 295 -2.11 -12.09 -19.53
CA ALA A 295 -2.74 -13.39 -19.43
C ALA A 295 -3.28 -13.88 -20.79
N TYR A 296 -3.87 -13.00 -21.60
CA TYR A 296 -4.32 -13.34 -22.95
C TYR A 296 -3.15 -13.68 -23.88
N HIS A 297 -2.00 -13.00 -23.72
CA HIS A 297 -0.78 -13.32 -24.47
C HIS A 297 -0.28 -14.74 -24.19
N ASN A 298 -0.54 -15.31 -23.02
CA ASN A 298 -0.24 -16.70 -22.70
C ASN A 298 -1.09 -17.68 -23.51
N ILE A 299 -2.35 -17.31 -23.81
CA ILE A 299 -3.26 -18.12 -24.61
C ILE A 299 -2.96 -17.94 -26.11
N ARG A 300 -2.92 -16.68 -26.55
CA ARG A 300 -2.71 -16.31 -27.93
C ARG A 300 -1.66 -15.20 -28.05
N PRO A 301 -0.56 -15.39 -28.79
CA PRO A 301 0.50 -14.38 -28.89
C PRO A 301 -0.02 -13.17 -29.67
N ILE A 302 -0.30 -12.09 -28.96
CA ILE A 302 -0.71 -10.82 -29.56
C ILE A 302 0.48 -9.88 -29.77
N PHE A 303 1.50 -9.99 -28.96
CA PHE A 303 2.70 -9.16 -29.06
C PHE A 303 3.78 -9.89 -29.85
N LYS A 304 4.39 -9.19 -30.82
CA LYS A 304 5.55 -9.68 -31.58
C LYS A 304 6.89 -9.30 -30.95
N SER A 305 6.86 -8.39 -29.98
CA SER A 305 8.03 -7.92 -29.23
C SER A 305 8.50 -8.97 -28.21
N LYS A 306 9.72 -8.76 -27.71
CA LYS A 306 10.26 -9.60 -26.63
C LYS A 306 9.51 -9.33 -25.34
N ASP A 307 9.29 -10.35 -24.50
CA ASP A 307 8.49 -10.28 -23.27
C ASP A 307 8.96 -9.19 -22.29
N TRP A 308 10.27 -8.93 -22.21
CA TRP A 308 10.80 -7.85 -21.38
C TRP A 308 10.38 -6.45 -21.85
N VAL A 309 10.13 -6.25 -23.17
CA VAL A 309 9.61 -4.97 -23.68
C VAL A 309 8.17 -4.77 -23.24
N ILE A 310 7.39 -5.85 -23.26
CA ILE A 310 5.99 -5.84 -22.81
C ILE A 310 5.94 -5.50 -21.31
N ALA A 311 6.76 -6.17 -20.52
CA ALA A 311 6.87 -5.91 -19.08
C ALA A 311 7.33 -4.46 -18.80
N PHE A 312 8.27 -3.93 -19.57
CA PHE A 312 8.71 -2.54 -19.46
C PHE A 312 7.56 -1.55 -19.73
N VAL A 313 6.83 -1.74 -20.85
CA VAL A 313 5.70 -0.86 -21.19
C VAL A 313 4.62 -0.90 -20.09
N PHE A 314 4.28 -2.08 -19.58
CA PHE A 314 3.29 -2.18 -18.50
C PHE A 314 3.82 -1.63 -17.17
N GLY A 315 5.12 -1.80 -16.89
CA GLY A 315 5.77 -1.21 -15.72
C GLY A 315 5.67 0.31 -15.67
N LEU A 316 5.68 0.99 -16.83
CA LEU A 316 5.47 2.45 -16.90
C LEU A 316 4.09 2.87 -16.36
N PHE A 317 3.05 2.10 -16.58
CA PHE A 317 1.73 2.42 -16.03
C PHE A 317 1.63 2.08 -14.54
N HIS A 318 2.22 0.95 -14.12
CA HIS A 318 2.19 0.53 -12.71
C HIS A 318 2.88 1.52 -11.78
N GLY A 319 3.97 2.16 -12.20
CA GLY A 319 4.67 3.16 -11.39
C GLY A 319 3.84 4.41 -11.09
N PHE A 320 2.95 4.82 -11.98
CA PHE A 320 2.02 5.92 -11.71
C PHE A 320 0.95 5.55 -10.68
N GLY A 321 0.59 4.28 -10.54
CA GLY A 321 -0.43 3.83 -9.59
C GLY A 321 -0.10 4.12 -8.13
N PHE A 322 1.18 4.18 -7.77
CA PHE A 322 1.63 4.50 -6.42
C PHE A 322 2.16 5.92 -6.25
N ALA A 323 2.34 6.66 -7.34
CA ALA A 323 2.93 8.00 -7.32
C ALA A 323 2.09 9.01 -6.53
N SER A 324 0.74 8.94 -6.64
CA SER A 324 -0.18 9.80 -5.88
C SER A 324 -0.05 9.55 -4.38
N VAL A 325 0.02 8.29 -3.97
CA VAL A 325 0.19 7.90 -2.57
C VAL A 325 1.52 8.41 -2.02
N LEU A 326 2.62 8.30 -2.78
CA LEU A 326 3.91 8.84 -2.37
C LEU A 326 3.88 10.37 -2.23
N GLY A 327 3.17 11.07 -3.11
CA GLY A 327 3.00 12.53 -3.04
C GLY A 327 2.27 12.98 -1.79
N GLU A 328 1.20 12.26 -1.38
CA GLU A 328 0.45 12.51 -0.15
C GLU A 328 1.25 12.21 1.12
N LEU A 329 2.23 11.30 1.03
CA LEU A 329 3.11 10.94 2.12
C LEU A 329 4.17 12.01 2.45
N GLY A 330 4.15 13.13 1.71
CA GLY A 330 5.04 14.25 1.96
C GLY A 330 6.51 13.95 1.71
N PHE A 331 6.81 13.02 0.78
CA PHE A 331 8.18 12.84 0.28
C PHE A 331 8.61 14.10 -0.48
N LYS A 332 8.92 15.13 0.29
CA LYS A 332 9.47 16.38 -0.21
C LYS A 332 10.86 16.54 0.36
N GLY A 333 11.82 16.93 -0.49
CA GLY A 333 13.12 17.33 0.00
C GLY A 333 14.25 16.34 -0.25
N GLU A 334 15.26 16.40 0.58
CA GLU A 334 16.59 15.81 0.42
C GLU A 334 16.65 14.29 0.31
N TYR A 335 15.72 13.61 0.98
CA TYR A 335 15.71 12.14 1.00
C TYR A 335 14.85 11.51 -0.08
N LEU A 336 14.24 12.30 -0.96
CA LEU A 336 13.37 11.78 -2.02
C LEU A 336 14.10 10.76 -2.90
N SER A 337 15.29 11.09 -3.38
CA SER A 337 16.06 10.18 -4.24
C SER A 337 16.43 8.87 -3.52
N LEU A 338 16.84 8.97 -2.25
CA LEU A 338 17.19 7.80 -1.44
C LEU A 338 15.97 6.97 -1.10
N SER A 339 14.83 7.61 -0.87
CA SER A 339 13.53 6.96 -0.66
C SER A 339 13.06 6.20 -1.88
N LEU A 340 13.09 6.84 -3.05
CA LEU A 340 12.73 6.22 -4.33
C LEU A 340 13.65 5.04 -4.65
N PHE A 341 14.95 5.18 -4.43
CA PHE A 341 15.90 4.09 -4.64
C PHE A 341 15.65 2.92 -3.68
N GLY A 342 15.49 3.19 -2.37
CA GLY A 342 15.19 2.17 -1.37
C GLY A 342 13.87 1.44 -1.65
N PHE A 343 12.81 2.20 -1.97
CA PHE A 343 11.51 1.64 -2.33
C PHE A 343 11.60 0.70 -3.55
N ASN A 344 12.21 1.15 -4.64
CA ASN A 344 12.31 0.34 -5.86
C ASN A 344 13.24 -0.88 -5.69
N LEU A 345 14.28 -0.76 -4.87
CA LEU A 345 15.06 -1.93 -4.46
C LEU A 345 14.19 -2.94 -3.69
N GLY A 346 13.32 -2.45 -2.81
CA GLY A 346 12.33 -3.27 -2.11
C GLY A 346 11.34 -3.96 -3.05
N VAL A 347 10.83 -3.23 -4.04
CA VAL A 347 9.97 -3.76 -5.11
C VAL A 347 10.65 -4.93 -5.81
N GLU A 348 11.89 -4.75 -6.28
CA GLU A 348 12.68 -5.80 -6.95
C GLU A 348 12.87 -7.01 -6.03
N LEU A 349 13.28 -6.79 -4.77
CA LEU A 349 13.46 -7.86 -3.80
C LEU A 349 12.16 -8.61 -3.52
N GLY A 350 11.04 -7.90 -3.36
CA GLY A 350 9.71 -8.49 -3.16
C GLY A 350 9.30 -9.40 -4.31
N GLN A 351 9.53 -8.98 -5.54
CA GLN A 351 9.26 -9.77 -6.74
C GLN A 351 10.18 -10.99 -6.84
N VAL A 352 11.47 -10.83 -6.54
CA VAL A 352 12.44 -11.96 -6.53
C VAL A 352 12.02 -13.03 -5.53
N VAL A 353 11.55 -12.66 -4.34
CA VAL A 353 11.04 -13.62 -3.34
C VAL A 353 9.83 -14.40 -3.87
N ILE A 354 8.88 -13.72 -4.52
CA ILE A 354 7.72 -14.38 -5.15
C ILE A 354 8.17 -15.35 -6.25
N ILE A 355 9.12 -14.92 -7.10
CA ILE A 355 9.67 -15.78 -8.15
C ILE A 355 10.35 -17.01 -7.57
N LEU A 356 11.16 -16.84 -6.52
CA LEU A 356 11.84 -17.94 -5.83
C LEU A 356 10.85 -18.94 -5.22
N ALA A 357 9.69 -18.50 -4.79
CA ALA A 357 8.64 -19.36 -4.26
C ALA A 357 7.87 -20.10 -5.39
N ILE A 358 7.48 -19.39 -6.44
CA ILE A 358 6.56 -19.92 -7.48
C ILE A 358 7.32 -20.65 -8.59
N PHE A 359 8.42 -20.07 -9.10
CA PHE A 359 9.11 -20.59 -10.27
C PHE A 359 9.61 -22.05 -10.14
N PRO A 360 10.21 -22.50 -9.01
CA PRO A 360 10.59 -23.89 -8.84
C PRO A 360 9.42 -24.85 -8.95
N VAL A 361 8.26 -24.48 -8.36
CA VAL A 361 7.04 -25.30 -8.42
C VAL A 361 6.59 -25.47 -9.88
N LEU A 362 6.49 -24.37 -10.63
CA LEU A 362 6.13 -24.41 -12.04
C LEU A 362 7.17 -25.17 -12.87
N PHE A 363 8.46 -25.02 -12.55
CA PHE A 363 9.53 -25.73 -13.23
C PHE A 363 9.43 -27.25 -13.04
N PHE A 364 9.05 -27.74 -11.85
CA PHE A 364 8.77 -29.16 -11.62
C PHE A 364 7.50 -29.61 -12.34
N MET A 365 6.46 -28.78 -12.36
CA MET A 365 5.17 -29.10 -13.00
C MET A 365 5.25 -29.07 -14.55
N ARG A 366 6.22 -28.37 -15.17
CA ARG A 366 6.28 -28.10 -16.61
C ARG A 366 6.26 -29.33 -17.51
N LYS A 367 6.69 -30.51 -16.99
CA LYS A 367 6.70 -31.77 -17.70
C LYS A 367 5.39 -32.55 -17.62
N LEU A 368 4.47 -32.10 -16.79
CA LEU A 368 3.15 -32.74 -16.64
C LEU A 368 2.31 -32.46 -17.89
N LYS A 369 1.66 -33.48 -18.44
CA LYS A 369 0.72 -33.35 -19.57
C LYS A 369 -0.42 -32.35 -19.26
N LEU A 370 -0.68 -32.12 -17.98
CA LEU A 370 -1.71 -31.18 -17.49
C LEU A 370 -1.25 -29.70 -17.50
N TYR A 371 0.06 -29.42 -17.58
CA TYR A 371 0.59 -28.06 -17.44
C TYR A 371 0.02 -27.04 -18.47
N PRO A 372 -0.10 -27.36 -19.77
CA PRO A 372 -0.72 -26.46 -20.73
C PRO A 372 -2.18 -26.13 -20.41
N LYS A 373 -2.94 -27.12 -19.92
CA LYS A 373 -4.34 -26.92 -19.48
C LYS A 373 -4.39 -26.06 -18.23
N PHE A 374 -3.52 -26.31 -17.25
CA PHE A 374 -3.38 -25.50 -16.04
C PHE A 374 -3.06 -24.03 -16.39
N MET A 375 -2.09 -23.78 -17.27
CA MET A 375 -1.74 -22.44 -17.73
C MET A 375 -2.92 -21.76 -18.46
N LEU A 376 -3.65 -22.48 -19.29
CA LEU A 376 -4.83 -21.97 -19.98
C LEU A 376 -5.92 -21.53 -18.99
N TRP A 377 -6.31 -22.42 -18.06
CA TRP A 377 -7.36 -22.12 -17.10
C TRP A 377 -6.99 -20.99 -16.15
N LEU A 378 -5.73 -20.96 -15.70
CA LEU A 378 -5.26 -19.88 -14.84
C LEU A 378 -5.20 -18.55 -15.60
N SER A 379 -4.79 -18.57 -16.89
CA SER A 379 -4.83 -17.36 -17.73
C SER A 379 -6.27 -16.86 -17.97
N ILE A 380 -7.23 -17.76 -18.14
CA ILE A 380 -8.66 -17.39 -18.26
C ILE A 380 -9.14 -16.74 -16.94
N LEU A 381 -8.79 -17.33 -15.78
CA LEU A 381 -9.13 -16.76 -14.47
C LEU A 381 -8.54 -15.34 -14.33
N LEU A 382 -7.27 -15.15 -14.68
CA LEU A 382 -6.63 -13.84 -14.65
C LEU A 382 -7.32 -12.81 -15.55
N ILE A 383 -7.78 -13.23 -16.75
CA ILE A 383 -8.55 -12.36 -17.64
C ILE A 383 -9.89 -11.96 -16.99
N VAL A 384 -10.59 -12.91 -16.38
CA VAL A 384 -11.88 -12.63 -15.72
C VAL A 384 -11.69 -11.63 -14.58
N VAL A 385 -10.69 -11.84 -13.71
CA VAL A 385 -10.36 -10.90 -12.62
C VAL A 385 -9.96 -9.53 -13.17
N SER A 386 -9.14 -9.51 -14.21
CA SER A 386 -8.73 -8.27 -14.89
C SER A 386 -9.90 -7.48 -15.44
N LEU A 387 -10.84 -8.14 -16.12
CA LEU A 387 -12.04 -7.50 -16.66
C LEU A 387 -12.97 -6.99 -15.55
N TYR A 388 -13.10 -7.75 -14.47
CA TYR A 388 -13.85 -7.33 -13.29
C TYR A 388 -13.26 -6.01 -12.73
N TRP A 389 -11.96 -5.96 -12.45
CA TRP A 389 -11.30 -4.75 -11.96
C TRP A 389 -11.30 -3.60 -12.97
N LEU A 390 -11.19 -3.91 -14.28
CA LEU A 390 -11.27 -2.90 -15.32
C LEU A 390 -12.64 -2.17 -15.30
N VAL A 391 -13.72 -2.94 -15.19
CA VAL A 391 -15.07 -2.37 -15.12
C VAL A 391 -15.24 -1.55 -13.84
N GLU A 392 -14.84 -2.08 -12.69
CA GLU A 392 -14.96 -1.42 -11.39
C GLU A 392 -14.21 -0.07 -11.38
N ARG A 393 -12.95 -0.06 -11.84
CA ARG A 393 -12.08 1.12 -11.84
C ARG A 393 -12.44 2.12 -12.94
N ALA A 394 -12.78 1.63 -14.15
CA ALA A 394 -13.14 2.50 -15.28
C ALA A 394 -14.47 3.23 -15.09
N PHE A 395 -15.42 2.65 -14.38
CA PHE A 395 -16.74 3.24 -14.13
C PHE A 395 -16.92 3.74 -12.69
N GLU A 396 -15.89 3.59 -11.83
CA GLU A 396 -15.91 3.98 -10.40
C GLU A 396 -17.12 3.38 -9.65
N ILE A 397 -17.44 2.11 -9.96
CA ILE A 397 -18.54 1.38 -9.34
C ILE A 397 -18.00 0.33 -8.37
N ASN A 398 -18.59 0.25 -7.19
CA ASN A 398 -18.30 -0.81 -6.23
C ASN A 398 -19.13 -2.05 -6.58
N LEU A 399 -18.50 -3.07 -7.09
CA LEU A 399 -19.17 -4.34 -7.36
C LEU A 399 -19.18 -5.20 -6.08
N PRO A 400 -20.28 -5.91 -5.78
CA PRO A 400 -20.47 -6.59 -4.49
C PRO A 400 -19.59 -7.82 -4.27
N VAL A 401 -18.76 -8.20 -5.25
CA VAL A 401 -17.95 -9.43 -5.19
C VAL A 401 -16.85 -9.34 -4.14
N ASP A 402 -16.20 -8.19 -4.01
CA ASP A 402 -15.13 -7.99 -3.02
C ASP A 402 -15.66 -8.08 -1.59
N ASP A 403 -16.82 -7.49 -1.33
CA ASP A 403 -17.49 -7.58 -0.04
C ASP A 403 -17.95 -9.02 0.26
N TYR A 404 -18.41 -9.72 -0.75
CA TYR A 404 -18.80 -11.13 -0.62
C TYR A 404 -17.59 -12.02 -0.31
N ILE A 405 -16.49 -11.88 -1.07
CA ILE A 405 -15.26 -12.64 -0.85
C ILE A 405 -14.69 -12.36 0.55
N ARG A 406 -14.67 -11.09 0.97
CA ARG A 406 -14.19 -10.67 2.28
C ARG A 406 -15.05 -11.26 3.40
N LYS A 407 -16.37 -11.23 3.25
CA LYS A 407 -17.33 -11.78 4.22
C LYS A 407 -17.22 -13.30 4.36
N GLU A 408 -17.15 -14.01 3.23
CA GLU A 408 -16.99 -15.49 3.24
C GLU A 408 -15.59 -15.90 3.71
N GLY A 409 -14.54 -15.17 3.32
CA GLY A 409 -13.18 -15.38 3.83
C GLY A 409 -13.09 -15.21 5.35
N TYR A 410 -13.78 -14.19 5.90
CA TYR A 410 -13.89 -14.00 7.35
C TYR A 410 -14.58 -15.17 8.05
N LYS A 411 -15.71 -15.68 7.51
CA LYS A 411 -16.42 -16.82 8.06
C LYS A 411 -15.53 -18.08 8.08
N ILE A 412 -14.77 -18.31 7.01
CA ILE A 412 -13.82 -19.43 6.91
C ILE A 412 -12.70 -19.27 7.95
N ALA A 413 -12.14 -18.06 8.11
CA ALA A 413 -11.09 -17.79 9.10
C ALA A 413 -11.58 -18.05 10.53
N VAL A 414 -12.80 -17.61 10.87
CA VAL A 414 -13.46 -17.89 12.15
C VAL A 414 -13.68 -19.40 12.35
N TYR A 415 -14.19 -20.09 11.32
CA TYR A 415 -14.42 -21.53 11.38
C TYR A 415 -13.12 -22.34 11.59
N LEU A 416 -12.00 -21.85 11.06
CA LEU A 416 -10.68 -22.47 11.20
C LEU A 416 -9.97 -22.08 12.51
N GLY A 417 -10.61 -21.28 13.38
CA GLY A 417 -10.02 -20.84 14.65
C GLY A 417 -8.83 -19.89 14.48
N LEU A 418 -8.75 -19.18 13.36
CA LEU A 418 -7.69 -18.22 13.05
C LEU A 418 -8.00 -16.82 13.62
N ARG A 419 -9.08 -16.72 14.40
CA ARG A 419 -9.48 -15.59 15.24
C ARG A 419 -10.18 -16.08 16.48
#